data_ba406abe15a11e0761ec269d422e0dcb
#
_entry.id   ba406abe15a11e0761ec269d422e0dcb
#
_cell.length_a   1.000
_cell.length_b   1.000
_cell.length_c   1.000
_cell.angle_alpha   90.00
_cell.angle_beta   90.00
_cell.angle_gamma   90.00
#
_symmetry.space_group_name_H-M   'P 1'
#
loop_
_entity.id
_entity.type
_entity.pdbx_description
1 polymer ?
#
loop_
_entity_poly.entity_id
_entity_poly.type
_entity_poly.pdbx_seq_one_letter_code
_entity_poly.pdbx_strand_id
1 'polypeptide(L)'
;MPMVPFIALPLAAMALGLVLVVLHLRGIRKPLLIGLHLLLGLGALEVLVVLLKGAPGSDGLPAGDFGNVAAGFLALAAFIGLLTPILGRRSRLTGNAMLLAHVSAGVAGVLLCIAWASSL
;
A
#
# COMPACT_ATOMS: atom_id res chain seq x y z
N MET A 1 21.45 -5.16 4.03
CA MET A 1 20.18 -5.83 4.42
C MET A 1 19.11 -5.44 3.43
N PRO A 2 18.61 -6.40 2.62
CA PRO A 2 17.58 -6.08 1.62
C PRO A 2 16.24 -5.70 2.25
N MET A 3 16.03 -6.01 3.53
CA MET A 3 14.77 -5.72 4.21
C MET A 3 14.61 -4.25 4.58
N VAL A 4 15.70 -3.52 4.82
CA VAL A 4 15.61 -2.10 5.19
C VAL A 4 15.01 -1.26 4.06
N PRO A 5 15.52 -1.32 2.81
CA PRO A 5 14.88 -0.59 1.71
C PRO A 5 13.47 -1.09 1.41
N PHE A 6 13.19 -2.38 1.63
CA PHE A 6 11.84 -2.90 1.45
C PHE A 6 10.87 -2.26 2.43
N ILE A 7 11.20 -2.22 3.73
CA ILE A 7 10.30 -1.63 4.74
C ILE A 7 10.15 -0.12 4.55
N ALA A 8 11.21 0.54 4.06
CA ALA A 8 11.16 1.98 3.79
C ALA A 8 10.10 2.36 2.75
N LEU A 9 9.88 1.51 1.73
CA LEU A 9 8.90 1.79 0.68
C LEU A 9 7.45 1.84 1.21
N PRO A 10 6.94 0.81 1.91
CA PRO A 10 5.57 0.88 2.42
C PRO A 10 5.40 1.95 3.51
N LEU A 11 6.43 2.20 4.32
CA LEU A 11 6.36 3.28 5.31
C LEU A 11 6.31 4.65 4.65
N ALA A 12 7.09 4.87 3.60
CA ALA A 12 7.06 6.12 2.84
C ALA A 12 5.70 6.29 2.15
N ALA A 13 5.16 5.23 1.56
CA ALA A 13 3.84 5.27 0.93
C ALA A 13 2.76 5.59 1.97
N MET A 14 2.82 4.98 3.15
CA MET A 14 1.87 5.23 4.23
C MET A 14 1.97 6.66 4.75
N ALA A 15 3.18 7.18 4.97
CA ALA A 15 3.38 8.55 5.42
C ALA A 15 2.81 9.55 4.42
N LEU A 16 3.09 9.35 3.14
CA LEU A 16 2.54 10.21 2.08
C LEU A 16 1.02 10.06 1.98
N GLY A 17 0.50 8.85 2.18
CA GLY A 17 -0.94 8.62 2.24
C GLY A 17 -1.62 9.39 3.36
N LEU A 18 -1.00 9.46 4.54
CA LEU A 18 -1.51 10.26 5.66
C LEU A 18 -1.53 11.76 5.32
N VAL A 19 -0.49 12.25 4.66
CA VAL A 19 -0.48 13.64 4.16
C VAL A 19 -1.64 13.87 3.19
N LEU A 20 -1.88 12.92 2.28
CA LEU A 20 -2.97 13.02 1.32
C LEU A 20 -4.34 12.99 1.99
N VAL A 21 -4.52 12.24 3.07
CA VAL A 21 -5.77 12.26 3.85
C VAL A 21 -5.99 13.64 4.45
N VAL A 22 -4.97 14.24 5.06
CA VAL A 22 -5.08 15.60 5.62
C VAL A 22 -5.43 16.61 4.53
N LEU A 23 -4.79 16.53 3.38
CA LEU A 23 -5.08 17.41 2.25
C LEU A 23 -6.51 17.20 1.74
N HIS A 24 -6.97 15.95 1.67
CA HIS A 24 -8.35 15.64 1.28
C HIS A 24 -9.35 16.28 2.24
N LEU A 25 -9.12 16.18 3.54
CA LEU A 25 -10.00 16.78 4.55
C LEU A 25 -10.01 18.32 4.45
N ARG A 26 -8.95 18.92 3.96
CA ARG A 26 -8.85 20.35 3.74
C ARG A 26 -9.34 20.80 2.36
N GLY A 27 -9.80 19.87 1.52
CA GLY A 27 -10.25 20.18 0.17
C GLY A 27 -9.12 20.52 -0.80
N ILE A 28 -7.87 20.19 -0.47
CA ILE A 28 -6.71 20.47 -1.31
C ILE A 28 -6.35 19.21 -2.10
N ARG A 29 -6.16 19.37 -3.41
CA ARG A 29 -5.75 18.27 -4.28
C ARG A 29 -4.39 18.56 -4.88
N LYS A 30 -3.45 17.62 -4.69
CA LYS A 30 -2.08 17.70 -5.22
C LYS A 30 -1.81 16.49 -6.09
N PRO A 31 -2.05 16.58 -7.42
CA PRO A 31 -1.87 15.42 -8.32
C PRO A 31 -0.48 14.80 -8.28
N LEU A 32 0.56 15.63 -8.14
CA LEU A 32 1.92 15.12 -8.05
C LEU A 32 2.12 14.22 -6.83
N LEU A 33 1.58 14.62 -5.67
CA LEU A 33 1.68 13.80 -4.45
C LEU A 33 0.87 12.53 -4.57
N ILE A 34 -0.30 12.58 -5.21
CA ILE A 34 -1.13 11.40 -5.47
C ILE A 34 -0.37 10.41 -6.36
N GLY A 35 0.25 10.91 -7.44
CA GLY A 35 1.06 10.08 -8.33
C GLY A 35 2.25 9.45 -7.63
N LEU A 36 2.95 10.23 -6.80
CA LEU A 36 4.10 9.73 -6.03
C LEU A 36 3.66 8.66 -5.03
N HIS A 37 2.53 8.88 -4.35
CA HIS A 37 1.96 7.87 -3.44
C HIS A 37 1.64 6.56 -4.19
N LEU A 38 1.05 6.67 -5.38
CA LEU A 38 0.75 5.51 -6.22
C LEU A 38 2.03 4.74 -6.59
N LEU A 39 3.07 5.45 -7.03
CA LEU A 39 4.33 4.83 -7.40
C LEU A 39 4.99 4.13 -6.21
N LEU A 40 5.01 4.77 -5.05
CA LEU A 40 5.58 4.18 -3.84
C LEU A 40 4.79 2.95 -3.39
N GLY A 41 3.46 3.02 -3.45
CA GLY A 41 2.60 1.91 -3.06
C GLY A 41 2.74 0.70 -3.98
N LEU A 42 2.70 0.94 -5.29
CA LEU A 42 2.88 -0.14 -6.27
C LEU A 42 4.30 -0.71 -6.21
N GLY A 43 5.31 0.14 -6.04
CA GLY A 43 6.68 -0.30 -5.86
C GLY A 43 6.85 -1.18 -4.63
N ALA A 44 6.23 -0.80 -3.51
CA ALA A 44 6.26 -1.61 -2.29
C ALA A 44 5.62 -2.98 -2.51
N LEU A 45 4.47 -3.02 -3.18
CA LEU A 45 3.78 -4.28 -3.50
C LEU A 45 4.64 -5.15 -4.42
N GLU A 46 5.22 -4.56 -5.46
CA GLU A 46 6.09 -5.28 -6.40
C GLU A 46 7.29 -5.91 -5.67
N VAL A 47 7.98 -5.12 -4.84
CA VAL A 47 9.12 -5.64 -4.07
C VAL A 47 8.69 -6.76 -3.14
N LEU A 48 7.56 -6.62 -2.48
CA LEU A 48 7.03 -7.69 -1.61
C LEU A 48 6.77 -8.97 -2.39
N VAL A 49 6.13 -8.87 -3.55
CA VAL A 49 5.84 -10.05 -4.38
C VAL A 49 7.14 -10.72 -4.84
N VAL A 50 8.13 -9.94 -5.26
CA VAL A 50 9.44 -10.47 -5.66
C VAL A 50 10.12 -11.18 -4.48
N LEU A 51 10.06 -10.59 -3.28
CA LEU A 51 10.65 -11.22 -2.09
C LEU A 51 9.95 -12.53 -1.72
N LEU A 52 8.64 -12.60 -1.88
CA LEU A 52 7.87 -13.80 -1.55
C LEU A 52 8.00 -14.91 -2.62
N LYS A 53 8.03 -14.54 -3.89
CA LYS A 53 8.07 -15.51 -5.00
C LYS A 53 9.47 -15.81 -5.48
N GLY A 54 10.41 -14.93 -5.22
CA GLY A 54 11.77 -15.01 -5.76
C GLY A 54 11.89 -14.42 -7.14
N ALA A 55 13.12 -14.07 -7.51
CA ALA A 55 13.47 -13.69 -8.89
C ALA A 55 13.46 -14.96 -9.77
N PRO A 56 13.38 -14.83 -11.11
CA PRO A 56 13.46 -15.99 -12.00
C PRO A 56 14.70 -16.84 -11.69
N GLY A 57 14.48 -18.14 -11.44
CA GLY A 57 15.55 -19.09 -11.14
C GLY A 57 15.99 -19.11 -9.67
N SER A 58 15.31 -18.39 -8.78
CA SER A 58 15.62 -18.40 -7.35
C SER A 58 14.35 -18.60 -6.51
N ASP A 59 14.52 -19.05 -5.28
CA ASP A 59 13.42 -19.20 -4.34
C ASP A 59 13.14 -17.88 -3.64
N GLY A 60 11.86 -17.65 -3.29
CA GLY A 60 11.47 -16.52 -2.49
C GLY A 60 11.75 -16.73 -1.01
N LEU A 61 11.56 -15.68 -0.22
CA LEU A 61 11.63 -15.74 1.23
C LEU A 61 10.40 -16.47 1.79
N PRO A 62 10.52 -17.12 2.96
CA PRO A 62 9.37 -17.76 3.58
C PRO A 62 8.25 -16.75 3.83
N ALA A 63 7.04 -17.06 3.36
CA ALA A 63 5.88 -16.18 3.56
C ALA A 63 5.39 -16.20 5.01
N GLY A 64 5.55 -17.32 5.70
CA GLY A 64 5.04 -17.50 7.04
C GLY A 64 3.52 -17.31 7.08
N ASP A 65 3.01 -16.85 8.22
CA ASP A 65 1.59 -16.59 8.39
C ASP A 65 1.17 -15.22 7.84
N PHE A 66 2.11 -14.29 7.68
CA PHE A 66 1.78 -12.89 7.39
C PHE A 66 2.17 -12.42 5.98
N GLY A 67 3.14 -13.06 5.33
CA GLY A 67 3.67 -12.57 4.06
C GLY A 67 2.62 -12.52 2.94
N ASN A 68 1.91 -13.63 2.71
CA ASN A 68 0.90 -13.69 1.66
C ASN A 68 -0.33 -12.84 1.99
N VAL A 69 -0.71 -12.79 3.27
CA VAL A 69 -1.83 -11.95 3.72
C VAL A 69 -1.48 -10.47 3.55
N ALA A 70 -0.25 -10.09 3.89
CA ALA A 70 0.23 -8.73 3.67
C ALA A 70 0.13 -8.33 2.19
N ALA A 71 0.61 -9.20 1.29
CA ALA A 71 0.52 -8.96 -0.15
C ALA A 71 -0.94 -8.80 -0.60
N GLY A 72 -1.84 -9.63 -0.07
CA GLY A 72 -3.27 -9.55 -0.37
C GLY A 72 -3.88 -8.22 0.06
N PHE A 73 -3.58 -7.75 1.27
CA PHE A 73 -4.08 -6.46 1.76
C PHE A 73 -3.51 -5.28 0.97
N LEU A 74 -2.22 -5.32 0.62
CA LEU A 74 -1.62 -4.25 -0.18
C LEU A 74 -2.17 -4.23 -1.60
N ALA A 75 -2.41 -5.39 -2.21
CA ALA A 75 -3.04 -5.49 -3.53
C ALA A 75 -4.47 -4.96 -3.49
N LEU A 76 -5.23 -5.29 -2.45
CA LEU A 76 -6.58 -4.77 -2.25
C LEU A 76 -6.56 -3.25 -2.06
N ALA A 77 -5.64 -2.75 -1.26
CA ALA A 77 -5.47 -1.30 -1.06
C ALA A 77 -5.15 -0.59 -2.37
N ALA A 78 -4.24 -1.14 -3.18
CA ALA A 78 -3.90 -0.57 -4.48
C ALA A 78 -5.12 -0.54 -5.41
N PHE A 79 -5.88 -1.61 -5.47
CA PHE A 79 -7.09 -1.71 -6.29
C PHE A 79 -8.13 -0.67 -5.86
N ILE A 80 -8.42 -0.61 -4.57
CA ILE A 80 -9.39 0.36 -4.03
C ILE A 80 -8.90 1.79 -4.27
N GLY A 81 -7.60 2.04 -4.06
CA GLY A 81 -7.01 3.35 -4.29
C GLY A 81 -7.14 3.82 -5.73
N LEU A 82 -6.97 2.91 -6.69
CA LEU A 82 -7.15 3.22 -8.12
C LEU A 82 -8.62 3.48 -8.46
N LEU A 83 -9.55 2.78 -7.81
CA LEU A 83 -10.98 2.97 -8.04
C LEU A 83 -11.53 4.22 -7.35
N THR A 84 -10.91 4.69 -6.29
CA THR A 84 -11.43 5.80 -5.48
C THR A 84 -11.71 7.07 -6.30
N PRO A 85 -10.81 7.57 -7.17
CA PRO A 85 -11.12 8.76 -7.97
C PRO A 85 -12.20 8.52 -9.01
N ILE A 86 -12.40 7.28 -9.44
CA ILE A 86 -13.41 6.94 -10.44
C ILE A 86 -14.79 6.88 -9.79
N LEU A 87 -14.93 6.07 -8.74
CA LEU A 87 -16.21 5.87 -8.05
C LEU A 87 -16.57 7.03 -7.13
N GLY A 88 -15.58 7.75 -6.62
CA GLY A 88 -15.78 8.93 -5.78
C GLY A 88 -16.49 10.08 -6.48
N ARG A 89 -16.52 10.08 -7.81
CA ARG A 89 -17.26 11.07 -8.60
C ARG A 89 -18.78 10.92 -8.44
N ARG A 90 -19.26 9.75 -8.04
CA ARG A 90 -20.70 9.49 -7.88
C ARG A 90 -21.29 10.25 -6.70
N SER A 91 -20.58 10.29 -5.59
CA SER A 91 -21.02 11.03 -4.40
C SER A 91 -19.85 11.20 -3.43
N ARG A 92 -19.97 12.19 -2.55
CA ARG A 92 -18.99 12.37 -1.47
C ARG A 92 -18.98 11.18 -0.53
N LEU A 93 -20.14 10.60 -0.25
CA LEU A 93 -20.26 9.43 0.62
C LEU A 93 -19.50 8.23 0.03
N THR A 94 -19.68 7.96 -1.26
CA THR A 94 -18.96 6.87 -1.94
C THR A 94 -17.45 7.11 -1.91
N GLY A 95 -17.02 8.32 -2.22
CA GLY A 95 -15.60 8.67 -2.21
C GLY A 95 -14.97 8.52 -0.84
N ASN A 96 -15.66 8.97 0.21
CA ASN A 96 -15.16 8.83 1.58
C ASN A 96 -15.15 7.37 2.05
N ALA A 97 -16.17 6.58 1.68
CA ALA A 97 -16.21 5.15 2.00
C ALA A 97 -15.05 4.40 1.33
N MET A 98 -14.79 4.70 0.04
CA MET A 98 -13.68 4.10 -0.70
C MET A 98 -12.33 4.49 -0.08
N LEU A 99 -12.17 5.75 0.29
CA LEU A 99 -10.95 6.24 0.93
C LEU A 99 -10.73 5.54 2.27
N LEU A 100 -11.78 5.38 3.08
CA LEU A 100 -11.68 4.67 4.36
C LEU A 100 -11.28 3.22 4.16
N ALA A 101 -11.88 2.54 3.18
CA ALA A 101 -11.52 1.15 2.86
C ALA A 101 -10.06 1.04 2.38
N HIS A 102 -9.62 1.98 1.55
CA HIS A 102 -8.24 2.04 1.06
C HIS A 102 -7.25 2.23 2.22
N VAL A 103 -7.50 3.20 3.10
CA VAL A 103 -6.64 3.48 4.25
C VAL A 103 -6.58 2.28 5.18
N SER A 104 -7.73 1.67 5.49
CA SER A 104 -7.81 0.51 6.37
C SER A 104 -7.04 -0.68 5.82
N ALA A 105 -7.23 -1.01 4.54
CA ALA A 105 -6.51 -2.10 3.89
C ALA A 105 -5.02 -1.81 3.80
N GLY A 106 -4.64 -0.56 3.49
CA GLY A 106 -3.24 -0.17 3.39
C GLY A 106 -2.51 -0.24 4.71
N VAL A 107 -3.11 0.28 5.78
CA VAL A 107 -2.51 0.22 7.14
C VAL A 107 -2.38 -1.23 7.59
N ALA A 108 -3.43 -2.03 7.42
CA ALA A 108 -3.37 -3.46 7.75
C ALA A 108 -2.26 -4.17 6.98
N GLY A 109 -2.13 -3.88 5.68
CA GLY A 109 -1.08 -4.46 4.84
C GLY A 109 0.31 -4.08 5.30
N VAL A 110 0.54 -2.81 5.64
CA VAL A 110 1.85 -2.34 6.13
C VAL A 110 2.20 -2.99 7.47
N LEU A 111 1.24 -3.05 8.40
CA LEU A 111 1.47 -3.71 9.70
C LEU A 111 1.80 -5.19 9.53
N LEU A 112 1.10 -5.88 8.63
CA LEU A 112 1.39 -7.28 8.32
C LEU A 112 2.76 -7.46 7.65
N CYS A 113 3.17 -6.52 6.80
CA CYS A 113 4.52 -6.52 6.23
C CYS A 113 5.59 -6.41 7.32
N ILE A 114 5.39 -5.53 8.29
CA ILE A 114 6.32 -5.35 9.40
C ILE A 114 6.36 -6.63 10.25
N ALA A 115 5.20 -7.20 10.55
CA ALA A 115 5.12 -8.46 11.30
C ALA A 115 5.83 -9.59 10.57
N TRP A 116 5.61 -9.71 9.26
CA TRP A 116 6.30 -10.71 8.44
C TRP A 116 7.82 -10.50 8.45
N ALA A 117 8.27 -9.28 8.21
CA ALA A 117 9.70 -8.96 8.20
C ALA A 117 10.35 -9.24 9.54
N SER A 118 9.63 -9.01 10.64
CA SER A 118 10.11 -9.27 11.99
C SER A 118 10.20 -10.76 12.31
N SER A 119 9.50 -11.61 11.57
CA SER A 119 9.51 -13.05 11.77
C SER A 119 10.61 -13.79 10.99
N LEU A 120 11.35 -13.07 10.14
CA LEU A 120 12.40 -13.66 9.32
C LEU A 120 13.77 -13.83 10.09
#